data_79b8e8ef169ee9c656c5780d34339617
#
_entry.id   79b8e8ef169ee9c656c5780d34339617
#
_cell.length_a   1.000
_cell.length_b   1.000
_cell.length_c   1.000
_cell.angle_alpha   90.00
_cell.angle_beta   90.00
_cell.angle_gamma   90.00
#
_symmetry.space_group_name_H-M   'P 1'
#
loop_
_entity.id
_entity.type
_entity.pdbx_description
1 polymer ?
#
loop_
_entity_poly.entity_id
_entity_poly.type
_entity_poly.pdbx_seq_one_letter_code
_entity_poly.pdbx_strand_id
1 'polypeptide(L)'
;MPWLLWCKEKEIMRKLLLLLLLLPTFIFGQVNTFPWVNNFESSIPLEQDQFDDGDWAFWSGSTYSYNTGPSGDHTTGNGTYYYVESSYPNYPDKTLIAYTPTFDVSATPSKVLSFWYHMYGTNMGDLEVGVIDNNGYTTLDVKSGNHGDEWFFAY
;
A
#
# COMPACT_ATOMS: atom_id res chain seq x y z
N MET A 1 -11.67 -15.40 -53.34
CA MET A 1 -12.45 -15.08 -52.12
C MET A 1 -11.57 -14.68 -50.93
N PRO A 2 -10.80 -13.59 -50.96
CA PRO A 2 -10.06 -13.13 -49.78
C PRO A 2 -10.74 -11.99 -49.01
N TRP A 3 -11.78 -11.39 -49.54
CA TRP A 3 -12.40 -10.18 -48.98
C TRP A 3 -13.24 -10.36 -47.72
N LEU A 4 -13.80 -11.55 -47.52
CA LEU A 4 -14.66 -11.87 -46.38
C LEU A 4 -13.88 -12.05 -45.05
N LEU A 5 -12.64 -12.50 -45.12
CA LEU A 5 -11.79 -12.66 -43.93
C LEU A 5 -11.29 -11.32 -43.36
N TRP A 6 -10.96 -10.38 -44.27
CA TRP A 6 -10.48 -9.05 -43.87
C TRP A 6 -11.57 -8.18 -43.21
N CYS A 7 -12.81 -8.34 -43.62
CA CYS A 7 -13.96 -7.68 -43.02
C CYS A 7 -14.26 -8.22 -41.60
N LYS A 8 -14.08 -9.53 -41.36
CA LYS A 8 -14.25 -10.14 -40.03
C LYS A 8 -13.20 -9.70 -39.03
N GLU A 9 -11.95 -9.61 -39.44
CA GLU A 9 -10.86 -9.16 -38.55
C GLU A 9 -11.04 -7.71 -38.10
N LYS A 10 -11.47 -6.82 -38.98
CA LYS A 10 -11.78 -5.43 -38.63
C LYS A 10 -12.98 -5.33 -37.66
N GLU A 11 -13.97 -6.17 -37.79
CA GLU A 11 -15.13 -6.16 -36.91
C GLU A 11 -14.78 -6.71 -35.51
N ILE A 12 -13.94 -7.73 -35.45
CA ILE A 12 -13.45 -8.28 -34.21
C ILE A 12 -12.54 -7.25 -33.47
N MET A 13 -11.62 -6.63 -34.17
CA MET A 13 -10.76 -5.56 -33.58
C MET A 13 -11.60 -4.38 -33.11
N ARG A 14 -12.61 -3.98 -33.81
CA ARG A 14 -13.51 -2.89 -33.43
C ARG A 14 -14.35 -3.23 -32.21
N LYS A 15 -14.81 -4.47 -32.07
CA LYS A 15 -15.52 -4.97 -30.89
C LYS A 15 -14.56 -5.12 -29.67
N LEU A 16 -13.32 -5.55 -29.90
CA LEU A 16 -12.29 -5.65 -28.88
C LEU A 16 -11.88 -4.25 -28.38
N LEU A 17 -11.72 -3.28 -29.27
CA LEU A 17 -11.41 -1.89 -28.90
C LEU A 17 -12.56 -1.22 -28.13
N LEU A 18 -13.82 -1.50 -28.50
CA LEU A 18 -15.00 -1.02 -27.79
C LEU A 18 -15.14 -1.68 -26.40
N LEU A 19 -14.75 -2.94 -26.26
CA LEU A 19 -14.76 -3.66 -24.98
C LEU A 19 -13.67 -3.10 -24.04
N LEU A 20 -12.51 -2.73 -24.58
CA LEU A 20 -11.42 -2.09 -23.81
C LEU A 20 -11.81 -0.71 -23.29
N LEU A 21 -12.65 0.04 -24.01
CA LEU A 21 -13.19 1.34 -23.59
C LEU A 21 -14.28 1.24 -22.52
N LEU A 22 -14.82 0.04 -22.27
CA LEU A 22 -15.84 -0.22 -21.26
C LEU A 22 -15.27 -0.84 -19.96
N LEU A 23 -13.97 -1.08 -19.90
CA LEU A 23 -13.34 -1.44 -18.62
C LEU A 23 -13.48 -0.25 -17.69
N PRO A 24 -14.06 -0.42 -16.51
CA PRO A 24 -14.06 0.63 -15.50
C PRO A 24 -12.61 0.92 -15.16
N THR A 25 -12.11 2.07 -15.59
CA THR A 25 -10.89 2.62 -15.02
C THR A 25 -11.25 2.96 -13.58
N PHE A 26 -10.79 2.18 -12.63
CA PHE A 26 -10.78 2.60 -11.23
C PHE A 26 -9.82 3.80 -11.15
N ILE A 27 -10.36 4.98 -11.42
CA ILE A 27 -9.68 6.22 -11.11
C ILE A 27 -9.82 6.34 -9.59
N PHE A 28 -8.82 5.92 -8.85
CA PHE A 28 -8.70 6.35 -7.47
C PHE A 28 -8.65 7.87 -7.51
N GLY A 29 -9.71 8.51 -6.99
CA GLY A 29 -9.79 9.96 -7.00
C GLY A 29 -8.60 10.53 -6.23
N GLN A 30 -7.95 11.54 -6.81
CA GLN A 30 -6.88 12.27 -6.15
C GLN A 30 -7.43 12.94 -4.89
N VAL A 31 -6.75 12.76 -3.76
CA VAL A 31 -7.12 13.40 -2.49
C VAL A 31 -6.59 14.83 -2.49
N ASN A 32 -7.47 15.80 -2.30
CA ASN A 32 -7.16 17.24 -2.25
C ASN A 32 -7.70 17.93 -1.00
N THR A 33 -8.25 17.18 -0.06
CA THR A 33 -8.77 17.69 1.22
C THR A 33 -7.90 17.18 2.37
N PHE A 34 -7.43 18.09 3.21
CA PHE A 34 -6.50 17.79 4.29
C PHE A 34 -6.98 18.34 5.64
N PRO A 35 -6.64 17.70 6.78
CA PRO A 35 -5.82 16.52 6.87
C PRO A 35 -6.52 15.27 6.32
N TRP A 36 -5.79 14.42 5.61
CA TRP A 36 -6.24 13.08 5.26
C TRP A 36 -5.76 12.11 6.34
N VAL A 37 -6.66 11.27 6.82
CA VAL A 37 -6.36 10.29 7.87
C VAL A 37 -6.85 8.91 7.44
N ASN A 38 -6.01 7.91 7.57
CA ASN A 38 -6.40 6.51 7.48
C ASN A 38 -6.12 5.84 8.83
N ASN A 39 -7.18 5.44 9.51
CA ASN A 39 -7.08 4.73 10.79
C ASN A 39 -7.19 3.20 10.63
N PHE A 40 -7.28 2.72 9.39
CA PHE A 40 -7.42 1.31 9.02
C PHE A 40 -8.68 0.60 9.53
N GLU A 41 -9.59 1.29 10.23
CA GLU A 41 -10.85 0.72 10.70
C GLU A 41 -11.91 0.64 9.60
N SER A 42 -11.87 1.53 8.65
CA SER A 42 -12.88 1.69 7.59
C SER A 42 -12.53 0.99 6.27
N SER A 43 -11.65 0.02 6.29
CA SER A 43 -11.30 -0.82 5.13
C SER A 43 -11.01 -0.06 3.82
N ILE A 44 -10.41 1.13 3.89
CA ILE A 44 -9.79 1.73 2.71
C ILE A 44 -8.41 1.09 2.58
N PRO A 45 -8.26 0.07 1.72
CA PRO A 45 -6.97 -0.59 1.56
C PRO A 45 -5.98 0.39 0.93
N LEU A 46 -4.71 0.25 1.30
CA LEU A 46 -3.63 0.78 0.49
C LEU A 46 -3.54 -0.05 -0.80
N GLU A 47 -3.17 0.56 -1.89
CA GLU A 47 -2.93 -0.15 -3.14
C GLU A 47 -1.67 -1.00 -3.01
N GLN A 48 -1.73 -2.26 -3.43
CA GLN A 48 -0.60 -3.19 -3.38
C GLN A 48 0.20 -3.14 -4.67
N ASP A 49 1.52 -3.20 -4.58
CA ASP A 49 2.35 -3.43 -5.76
C ASP A 49 2.09 -4.85 -6.29
N GLN A 50 2.02 -4.99 -7.61
CA GLN A 50 1.73 -6.27 -8.26
C GLN A 50 3.00 -7.03 -8.66
N PHE A 51 4.17 -6.46 -8.45
CA PHE A 51 5.46 -6.95 -8.93
C PHE A 51 6.49 -7.14 -7.81
N ASP A 52 6.05 -6.96 -6.55
CA ASP A 52 6.85 -7.22 -5.37
C ASP A 52 6.70 -8.67 -4.83
N ASP A 53 7.13 -8.94 -3.61
CA ASP A 53 7.18 -10.29 -3.06
C ASP A 53 5.91 -10.68 -2.27
N GLY A 54 4.94 -9.79 -2.12
CA GLY A 54 3.68 -10.08 -1.40
C GLY A 54 2.96 -8.82 -0.90
N ASP A 55 1.87 -9.03 -0.18
CA ASP A 55 0.92 -7.99 0.19
C ASP A 55 0.98 -7.63 1.68
N TRP A 56 0.71 -6.37 1.96
CA TRP A 56 0.31 -5.91 3.28
C TRP A 56 -1.14 -6.30 3.57
N ALA A 57 -1.47 -6.59 4.82
CA ALA A 57 -2.80 -7.04 5.22
C ALA A 57 -3.36 -6.25 6.40
N PHE A 58 -4.69 -6.16 6.47
CA PHE A 58 -5.37 -5.75 7.68
C PHE A 58 -5.32 -6.85 8.73
N TRP A 59 -5.03 -6.47 9.96
CA TRP A 59 -5.00 -7.37 11.09
C TRP A 59 -5.60 -6.73 12.34
N SER A 60 -6.06 -7.55 13.28
CA SER A 60 -6.48 -7.10 14.62
C SER A 60 -6.07 -8.12 15.66
N GLY A 61 -5.83 -7.67 16.89
CA GLY A 61 -5.29 -8.51 17.95
C GLY A 61 -3.81 -8.83 17.76
N SER A 62 -3.31 -9.86 18.41
CA SER A 62 -1.90 -10.27 18.35
C SER A 62 -1.54 -10.88 17.00
N THR A 63 -0.31 -10.68 16.54
CA THR A 63 0.25 -11.36 15.36
C THR A 63 0.40 -12.86 15.60
N TYR A 64 0.52 -13.65 14.54
CA TYR A 64 0.61 -15.11 14.66
C TYR A 64 1.92 -15.60 15.27
N SER A 65 3.00 -14.88 15.04
CA SER A 65 4.32 -15.29 15.50
C SER A 65 4.52 -14.93 16.96
N TYR A 66 5.01 -15.86 17.75
CA TYR A 66 5.22 -15.64 19.18
C TYR A 66 6.33 -14.62 19.46
N ASN A 67 6.10 -13.71 20.40
CA ASN A 67 7.01 -12.59 20.75
C ASN A 67 7.33 -11.69 19.55
N THR A 68 6.34 -11.40 18.72
CA THR A 68 6.48 -10.47 17.60
C THR A 68 5.23 -9.61 17.44
N GLY A 69 5.38 -8.44 16.80
CA GLY A 69 4.29 -7.54 16.46
C GLY A 69 3.51 -7.01 17.66
N PRO A 70 2.51 -6.18 17.43
CA PRO A 70 1.64 -5.66 18.47
C PRO A 70 0.64 -6.70 18.97
N SER A 71 0.08 -6.47 20.16
CA SER A 71 -1.06 -7.20 20.70
C SER A 71 -2.42 -6.62 20.28
N GLY A 72 -2.43 -5.47 19.61
CA GLY A 72 -3.59 -4.74 19.09
C GLY A 72 -3.19 -3.47 18.39
N ASP A 73 -4.16 -2.72 17.86
CA ASP A 73 -3.92 -1.43 17.22
C ASP A 73 -3.43 -0.37 18.22
N HIS A 74 -2.79 0.68 17.69
CA HIS A 74 -2.30 1.80 18.49
C HIS A 74 -3.41 2.55 19.23
N THR A 75 -4.55 2.77 18.57
CA THR A 75 -5.53 3.76 19.03
C THR A 75 -6.49 3.22 20.09
N THR A 76 -6.97 2.01 19.91
CA THR A 76 -8.00 1.39 20.76
C THR A 76 -7.52 0.14 21.49
N GLY A 77 -6.45 -0.48 21.00
CA GLY A 77 -5.95 -1.78 21.45
C GLY A 77 -6.76 -2.98 20.94
N ASN A 78 -7.90 -2.73 20.27
CA ASN A 78 -8.81 -3.77 19.76
C ASN A 78 -9.25 -3.55 18.32
N GLY A 79 -8.80 -2.47 17.69
CA GLY A 79 -9.08 -2.13 16.31
C GLY A 79 -8.16 -2.84 15.31
N THR A 80 -8.10 -2.29 14.11
CA THR A 80 -7.32 -2.83 13.00
C THR A 80 -6.04 -2.03 12.77
N TYR A 81 -5.02 -2.70 12.30
CA TYR A 81 -3.78 -2.11 11.82
C TYR A 81 -3.34 -2.76 10.51
N TYR A 82 -2.49 -2.08 9.79
CA TYR A 82 -1.92 -2.58 8.54
C TYR A 82 -0.60 -3.26 8.82
N TYR A 83 -0.37 -4.46 8.29
CA TYR A 83 0.66 -5.34 8.81
C TYR A 83 1.29 -6.20 7.73
N VAL A 84 2.56 -6.46 7.93
CA VAL A 84 3.37 -7.43 7.17
C VAL A 84 4.02 -8.40 8.15
N GLU A 85 3.93 -9.70 7.87
CA GLU A 85 4.70 -10.71 8.58
C GLU A 85 6.15 -10.72 8.08
N SER A 86 7.09 -10.27 8.92
CA SER A 86 8.51 -10.20 8.58
C SER A 86 9.29 -11.47 8.91
N SER A 87 8.69 -12.43 9.59
CA SER A 87 9.32 -13.71 9.91
C SER A 87 9.21 -14.73 8.76
N TYR A 88 9.73 -15.94 8.96
CA TYR A 88 9.62 -16.98 7.93
C TYR A 88 8.16 -17.21 7.49
N PRO A 89 7.85 -17.29 6.18
CA PRO A 89 8.78 -17.44 5.04
C PRO A 89 9.19 -16.11 4.38
N ASN A 90 8.92 -14.97 4.99
CA ASN A 90 9.08 -13.65 4.36
C ASN A 90 10.47 -13.03 4.56
N TYR A 91 11.37 -13.71 5.24
CA TYR A 91 12.76 -13.30 5.30
C TYR A 91 13.69 -14.38 4.70
N PRO A 92 14.93 -14.05 4.30
CA PRO A 92 15.44 -12.69 4.07
C PRO A 92 15.03 -12.13 2.70
N ASP A 93 15.29 -10.84 2.54
CA ASP A 93 15.39 -10.16 1.23
C ASP A 93 14.07 -10.07 0.44
N LYS A 94 12.91 -10.03 1.10
CA LYS A 94 11.63 -9.73 0.45
C LYS A 94 11.27 -8.26 0.59
N THR A 95 10.70 -7.72 -0.48
CA THR A 95 10.16 -6.37 -0.54
C THR A 95 8.64 -6.44 -0.67
N LEU A 96 7.91 -5.70 0.16
CA LEU A 96 6.46 -5.63 0.15
C LEU A 96 6.04 -4.16 0.16
N ILE A 97 5.38 -3.72 -0.91
CA ILE A 97 5.10 -2.30 -1.18
C ILE A 97 3.60 -2.05 -1.18
N ALA A 98 3.19 -1.01 -0.45
CA ALA A 98 1.82 -0.53 -0.47
C ALA A 98 1.80 0.99 -0.70
N TYR A 99 0.84 1.46 -1.48
CA TYR A 99 0.70 2.85 -1.86
C TYR A 99 -0.54 3.48 -1.23
N THR A 100 -0.40 4.70 -0.74
CA THR A 100 -1.53 5.55 -0.38
C THR A 100 -2.25 6.03 -1.65
N PRO A 101 -3.48 6.56 -1.55
CA PRO A 101 -4.05 7.33 -2.65
C PRO A 101 -3.12 8.47 -3.10
N THR A 102 -3.25 8.87 -4.35
CA THR A 102 -2.52 10.03 -4.86
C THR A 102 -3.05 11.32 -4.22
N PHE A 103 -2.15 12.18 -3.77
CA PHE A 103 -2.46 13.46 -3.12
C PHE A 103 -2.17 14.64 -4.03
N ASP A 104 -3.13 15.56 -4.18
CA ASP A 104 -2.85 16.89 -4.72
C ASP A 104 -2.51 17.85 -3.57
N VAL A 105 -1.24 18.07 -3.40
CA VAL A 105 -0.69 18.96 -2.37
C VAL A 105 -0.22 20.32 -2.95
N SER A 106 -0.61 20.65 -4.18
CA SER A 106 -0.17 21.86 -4.88
C SER A 106 -0.56 23.14 -4.14
N ALA A 107 -1.74 23.16 -3.53
CA ALA A 107 -2.25 24.29 -2.74
C ALA A 107 -1.84 24.25 -1.26
N THR A 108 -1.11 23.23 -0.81
CA THR A 108 -0.76 23.03 0.61
C THR A 108 0.62 23.63 0.90
N PRO A 109 0.70 24.69 1.70
CA PRO A 109 1.96 25.42 1.92
C PRO A 109 2.97 24.61 2.74
N SER A 110 2.50 23.75 3.63
CA SER A 110 3.32 22.84 4.44
C SER A 110 2.78 21.42 4.35
N LYS A 111 3.65 20.46 4.15
CA LYS A 111 3.30 19.05 3.97
C LYS A 111 3.97 18.26 5.08
N VAL A 112 3.17 17.53 5.85
CA VAL A 112 3.64 16.64 6.91
C VAL A 112 2.97 15.29 6.72
N LEU A 113 3.77 14.24 6.65
CA LEU A 113 3.33 12.87 6.82
C LEU A 113 3.62 12.46 8.25
N SER A 114 2.64 11.85 8.91
CA SER A 114 2.84 11.27 10.24
C SER A 114 2.11 9.94 10.36
N PHE A 115 2.67 9.03 11.11
CA PHE A 115 2.13 7.69 11.27
C PHE A 115 2.61 7.03 12.58
N TRP A 116 1.86 6.03 13.03
CA TRP A 116 2.30 5.14 14.08
C TRP A 116 2.82 3.85 13.47
N TYR A 117 3.93 3.34 14.02
CA TYR A 117 4.52 2.08 13.60
C TYR A 117 4.91 1.22 14.79
N HIS A 118 4.92 -0.09 14.58
CA HIS A 118 5.33 -1.08 15.56
C HIS A 118 6.28 -2.08 14.88
N MET A 119 7.47 -2.24 15.44
CA MET A 119 8.49 -3.13 14.89
C MET A 119 9.10 -3.96 16.00
N TYR A 120 8.48 -5.11 16.29
CA TYR A 120 8.90 -6.02 17.34
C TYR A 120 9.09 -7.43 16.84
N GLY A 121 10.29 -7.98 17.04
CA GLY A 121 10.66 -9.34 16.64
C GLY A 121 12.13 -9.44 16.22
N THR A 122 12.65 -10.66 16.21
CA THR A 122 14.08 -10.90 15.90
C THR A 122 14.40 -10.80 14.42
N ASN A 123 13.41 -10.95 13.54
CA ASN A 123 13.56 -10.94 12.08
C ASN A 123 12.93 -9.70 11.45
N MET A 124 12.96 -8.56 12.17
CA MET A 124 12.53 -7.29 11.62
C MET A 124 13.48 -6.84 10.52
N GLY A 125 12.90 -6.47 9.38
CA GLY A 125 13.58 -5.78 8.30
C GLY A 125 13.56 -4.27 8.47
N ASP A 126 13.46 -3.57 7.36
CA ASP A 126 13.35 -2.12 7.29
C ASP A 126 11.92 -1.72 6.92
N LEU A 127 11.37 -0.73 7.62
CA LEU A 127 10.18 0.00 7.19
C LEU A 127 10.67 1.28 6.51
N GLU A 128 10.56 1.32 5.20
CA GLU A 128 10.88 2.51 4.42
C GLU A 128 9.61 3.26 4.04
N VAL A 129 9.61 4.57 4.20
CA VAL A 129 8.53 5.47 3.81
C VAL A 129 9.06 6.52 2.86
N GLY A 130 8.38 6.71 1.74
CA GLY A 130 8.81 7.63 0.72
C GLY A 130 7.67 8.27 -0.05
N VAL A 131 8.02 9.14 -0.96
CA VAL A 131 7.11 9.82 -1.90
C VAL A 131 7.51 9.52 -3.34
N ILE A 132 6.50 9.30 -4.17
CA ILE A 132 6.65 9.23 -5.62
C ILE A 132 6.03 10.48 -6.22
N ASP A 133 6.82 11.23 -6.97
CA ASP A 133 6.38 12.40 -7.73
C ASP A 133 6.87 12.33 -9.19
N ASN A 134 6.74 13.42 -9.93
CA ASN A 134 7.18 13.51 -11.34
C ASN A 134 8.70 13.36 -11.52
N ASN A 135 9.49 13.46 -10.46
CA ASN A 135 10.94 13.27 -10.47
C ASN A 135 11.35 11.85 -10.08
N GLY A 136 10.40 11.02 -9.65
CA GLY A 136 10.62 9.66 -9.22
C GLY A 136 10.40 9.45 -7.73
N TYR A 137 10.96 8.36 -7.21
CA TYR A 137 10.87 7.99 -5.79
C TYR A 137 11.91 8.72 -4.95
N THR A 138 11.49 9.19 -3.79
CA THR A 138 12.35 9.79 -2.77
C THR A 138 12.04 9.21 -1.41
N THR A 139 13.03 8.60 -0.75
CA THR A 139 12.92 8.13 0.63
C THR A 139 12.79 9.31 1.58
N LEU A 140 11.80 9.27 2.46
CA LEU A 140 11.58 10.26 3.51
C LEU A 140 12.10 9.78 4.86
N ASP A 141 11.88 8.51 5.20
CA ASP A 141 12.24 7.94 6.48
C ASP A 141 12.51 6.43 6.34
N VAL A 142 13.41 5.91 7.18
CA VAL A 142 13.70 4.47 7.30
C VAL A 142 13.81 4.10 8.77
N LYS A 143 13.07 3.08 9.18
CA LYS A 143 13.16 2.45 10.50
C LYS A 143 13.70 1.06 10.33
N SER A 144 14.77 0.70 11.03
CA SER A 144 15.48 -0.57 10.83
C SER A 144 15.48 -1.43 12.07
N GLY A 145 15.13 -2.69 11.89
CA GLY A 145 15.27 -3.72 12.91
C GLY A 145 14.23 -3.66 14.04
N ASN A 146 14.56 -4.31 15.13
CA ASN A 146 13.66 -4.45 16.29
C ASN A 146 13.66 -3.20 17.15
N HIS A 147 12.49 -2.58 17.34
CA HIS A 147 12.30 -1.39 18.21
C HIS A 147 11.70 -1.73 19.57
N GLY A 148 11.29 -2.98 19.81
CA GLY A 148 10.61 -3.38 21.03
C GLY A 148 9.09 -3.44 20.89
N ASP A 149 8.42 -3.94 21.95
CA ASP A 149 6.97 -4.20 21.95
C ASP A 149 6.18 -2.94 22.34
N GLU A 150 6.28 -1.90 21.53
CA GLU A 150 5.53 -0.67 21.71
C GLU A 150 5.28 0.06 20.37
N TRP A 151 4.28 0.95 20.35
CA TRP A 151 3.97 1.80 19.23
C TRP A 151 4.77 3.10 19.27
N PHE A 152 5.38 3.46 18.16
CA PHE A 152 6.19 4.67 17.98
C PHE A 152 5.52 5.63 17.00
N PHE A 153 5.65 6.92 17.28
CA PHE A 153 5.16 7.98 16.40
C PHE A 153 6.30 8.53 15.53
N ALA A 154 6.04 8.66 14.23
CA ALA A 154 6.92 9.28 13.25
C ALA A 154 6.24 10.44 12.51
N TYR A 155 6.98 11.44 12.09
CA TYR A 155 6.52 12.59 11.33
C TYR A 155 7.67 13.19 10.50
#